data_3afa95edeadad5ce8c0644aaf2f25d95
#
_entry.id   3afa95edeadad5ce8c0644aaf2f25d95
#
_cell.length_a   1.000
_cell.length_b   1.000
_cell.length_c   1.000
_cell.angle_alpha   90.00
_cell.angle_beta   90.00
_cell.angle_gamma   90.00
#
_symmetry.space_group_name_H-M   'P 1'
#
loop_
_entity.id
_entity.type
_entity.pdbx_description
1 polymer ?
#
loop_
_entity_poly.entity_id
_entity_poly.type
_entity_poly.pdbx_seq_one_letter_code
_entity_poly.pdbx_strand_id
1 'polypeptide(L)'
;MEKTQKRVLWALIFVGALYFALCWIPNASTQGSDNPIVFLHRDEYVTYPIVERMLAFEGDIHTIWGRLIIYGDYHYGYPFYFFSMLVLLPVRLIQGSDFFNHIPTNILLLRQFINVFPMILSAGILAYIHTHFKSWWKSLLIFALILTIPAVVRSNLHWWHPDSLMLLAIVLTFFFLDQDDFRLGKNFYMAAAACGLAAAIKLMGFFFFLAIPFYLVLAWKKGQLELKKVAAAAALFILVMAAVIVLSNPFLFYQAPREEMLAIQTFKTEELSGGYEHDDSPYYAKGPQFWRWTLKVSYGRPWMILVFAGLLTAGCVIGQRRKINALIAAWSLPLAIYLLWFVAPKPDHYLLPLLLPVYSAASDLYQPLENLWKTQSKWQRALAAAGLLLLSYVLFSQFQYQISKSLAEYWAYFNA
;
A
#
# COMPACT_ATOMS: atom_id res chain seq x y z
N MET A 1 -11.85 18.00 15.11
CA MET A 1 -10.44 17.75 15.52
C MET A 1 -10.03 18.71 16.63
N GLU A 2 -9.47 18.19 17.71
CA GLU A 2 -8.91 18.96 18.83
C GLU A 2 -7.63 19.72 18.39
N LYS A 3 -7.21 20.73 19.19
CA LYS A 3 -6.01 21.55 18.88
C LYS A 3 -4.74 20.70 18.71
N THR A 4 -4.56 19.68 19.55
CA THR A 4 -3.43 18.73 19.45
C THR A 4 -3.45 17.94 18.16
N GLN A 5 -4.61 17.39 17.77
CA GLN A 5 -4.76 16.62 16.53
C GLN A 5 -4.44 17.46 15.29
N LYS A 6 -4.87 18.73 15.27
CA LYS A 6 -4.55 19.64 14.17
C LYS A 6 -3.05 19.91 14.08
N ARG A 7 -2.37 20.11 15.22
CA ARG A 7 -0.91 20.29 15.26
C ARG A 7 -0.16 19.06 14.74
N VAL A 8 -0.59 17.86 15.15
CA VAL A 8 0.00 16.61 14.65
C VAL A 8 -0.21 16.47 13.16
N LEU A 9 -1.43 16.73 12.66
CA LEU A 9 -1.71 16.69 11.22
C LEU A 9 -0.80 17.64 10.44
N TRP A 10 -0.65 18.88 10.86
CA TRP A 10 0.23 19.85 10.21
C TRP A 10 1.70 19.42 10.24
N ALA A 11 2.16 18.84 11.35
CA ALA A 11 3.52 18.29 11.44
C ALA A 11 3.73 17.14 10.45
N LEU A 12 2.77 16.22 10.32
CA LEU A 12 2.85 15.13 9.36
C LEU A 12 2.78 15.63 7.91
N ILE A 13 1.94 16.63 7.62
CA ILE A 13 1.90 17.28 6.29
C ILE A 13 3.26 17.91 5.97
N PHE A 14 3.87 18.63 6.92
CA PHE A 14 5.17 19.24 6.72
C PHE A 14 6.26 18.18 6.44
N VAL A 15 6.34 17.12 7.27
CA VAL A 15 7.30 16.04 7.08
C VAL A 15 7.02 15.30 5.77
N GLY A 16 5.75 15.07 5.42
CA GLY A 16 5.36 14.47 4.16
C GLY A 16 5.74 15.31 2.94
N ALA A 17 5.55 16.63 3.02
CA ALA A 17 5.98 17.55 1.96
C ALA A 17 7.51 17.56 1.79
N LEU A 18 8.24 17.50 2.90
CA LEU A 18 9.70 17.40 2.88
C LEU A 18 10.16 16.06 2.25
N TYR A 19 9.50 14.94 2.62
CA TYR A 19 9.77 13.64 2.02
C TYR A 19 9.46 13.64 0.50
N PHE A 20 8.33 14.24 0.11
CA PHE A 20 7.96 14.40 -1.30
C PHE A 20 9.03 15.18 -2.08
N ALA A 21 9.51 16.28 -1.52
CA ALA A 21 10.58 17.10 -2.11
C ALA A 21 11.92 16.35 -2.19
N LEU A 22 12.25 15.54 -1.18
CA LEU A 22 13.46 14.70 -1.20
C LEU A 22 13.39 13.63 -2.29
N CYS A 23 12.25 12.99 -2.49
CA CYS A 23 12.08 12.01 -3.58
C CYS A 23 12.12 12.66 -4.97
N TRP A 24 11.74 13.94 -5.07
CA TRP A 24 11.80 14.68 -6.33
C TRP A 24 13.22 14.70 -6.93
N ILE A 25 14.24 14.90 -6.08
CA ILE A 25 15.62 15.08 -6.52
C ILE A 25 16.13 13.85 -7.32
N PRO A 26 16.15 12.62 -6.78
CA PRO A 26 16.59 11.46 -7.56
C PRO A 26 15.62 11.11 -8.69
N ASN A 27 14.31 11.30 -8.52
CA ASN A 27 13.36 11.06 -9.60
C ASN A 27 13.56 12.01 -10.80
N ALA A 28 14.10 13.20 -10.57
CA ALA A 28 14.45 14.17 -11.61
C ALA A 28 15.86 13.96 -12.22
N SER A 29 16.72 13.17 -11.59
CA SER A 29 18.11 12.99 -12.05
C SER A 29 18.22 12.45 -13.48
N THR A 30 17.19 11.74 -13.93
CA THR A 30 17.12 11.14 -15.27
C THR A 30 16.58 12.07 -16.35
N GLN A 31 16.18 13.32 -16.01
CA GLN A 31 15.60 14.26 -17.00
C GLN A 31 16.59 14.72 -18.07
N GLY A 32 17.89 14.62 -17.83
CA GLY A 32 18.92 14.97 -18.82
C GLY A 32 19.24 13.88 -19.83
N SER A 33 18.60 12.73 -19.80
CA SER A 33 18.83 11.61 -20.70
C SER A 33 17.73 11.50 -21.75
N ASP A 34 18.08 11.50 -23.01
CA ASP A 34 17.17 11.23 -24.13
C ASP A 34 17.00 9.72 -24.39
N ASN A 35 17.71 8.87 -23.66
CA ASN A 35 17.65 7.42 -23.84
C ASN A 35 16.62 6.78 -22.90
N PRO A 36 15.45 6.30 -23.39
CA PRO A 36 14.42 5.68 -22.59
C PRO A 36 14.90 4.48 -21.76
N ILE A 37 15.88 3.74 -22.25
CA ILE A 37 16.45 2.57 -21.55
C ILE A 37 17.16 2.98 -20.26
N VAL A 38 17.68 4.21 -20.19
CA VAL A 38 18.41 4.71 -19.02
C VAL A 38 17.49 5.21 -17.93
N PHE A 39 16.39 5.87 -18.28
CA PHE A 39 15.53 6.52 -17.29
C PHE A 39 14.21 5.79 -16.98
N LEU A 40 13.77 4.87 -17.85
CA LEU A 40 12.56 4.10 -17.59
C LEU A 40 12.88 2.80 -16.84
N HIS A 41 12.14 2.51 -15.80
CA HIS A 41 12.07 1.15 -15.26
C HIS A 41 11.42 0.22 -16.28
N ARG A 42 11.76 -1.08 -16.26
CA ARG A 42 11.24 -2.08 -17.20
C ARG A 42 9.70 -2.03 -17.31
N ASP A 43 9.00 -1.90 -16.18
CA ASP A 43 7.53 -1.84 -16.18
C ASP A 43 7.02 -0.51 -16.75
N GLU A 44 7.73 0.60 -16.50
CA GLU A 44 7.38 1.92 -17.04
C GLU A 44 7.49 1.94 -18.56
N TYR A 45 8.50 1.26 -19.12
CA TYR A 45 8.68 1.14 -20.55
C TYR A 45 7.48 0.50 -21.25
N VAL A 46 6.84 -0.48 -20.60
CA VAL A 46 5.65 -1.16 -21.13
C VAL A 46 4.37 -0.35 -20.88
N THR A 47 4.25 0.29 -19.71
CA THR A 47 3.00 0.93 -19.29
C THR A 47 2.86 2.39 -19.74
N TYR A 48 3.95 3.12 -19.93
CA TYR A 48 3.91 4.53 -20.30
C TYR A 48 3.26 4.78 -21.68
N PRO A 49 3.52 4.01 -22.74
CA PRO A 49 2.85 4.17 -24.03
C PRO A 49 1.33 4.04 -23.96
N ILE A 50 0.80 3.35 -22.94
CA ILE A 50 -0.66 3.25 -22.73
C ILE A 50 -1.21 4.62 -22.34
N VAL A 51 -0.59 5.30 -21.38
CA VAL A 51 -1.02 6.64 -20.93
C VAL A 51 -0.84 7.68 -22.03
N GLU A 52 0.24 7.60 -22.79
CA GLU A 52 0.44 8.45 -23.99
C GLU A 52 -0.73 8.29 -24.99
N ARG A 53 -1.10 7.04 -25.27
CA ARG A 53 -2.21 6.75 -26.18
C ARG A 53 -3.54 7.27 -25.63
N MET A 54 -3.80 7.17 -24.32
CA MET A 54 -5.00 7.74 -23.69
C MET A 54 -5.03 9.27 -23.78
N LEU A 55 -3.87 9.95 -23.86
CA LEU A 55 -3.72 11.41 -23.99
C LEU A 55 -3.57 11.88 -25.44
N ALA A 56 -3.63 10.98 -26.43
CA ALA A 56 -3.66 11.31 -27.83
C ALA A 56 -5.08 11.71 -28.27
N PHE A 57 -5.40 13.02 -28.21
CA PHE A 57 -6.72 13.58 -28.52
C PHE A 57 -6.90 13.85 -30.03
N GLU A 58 -6.31 13.03 -30.88
CA GLU A 58 -6.39 13.10 -32.32
C GLU A 58 -7.51 12.18 -32.83
N GLY A 59 -8.21 12.60 -33.87
CA GLY A 59 -9.31 11.85 -34.45
C GLY A 59 -10.69 12.33 -34.01
N ASP A 60 -11.71 11.55 -34.31
CA ASP A 60 -13.10 11.83 -33.94
C ASP A 60 -13.36 11.44 -32.47
N ILE A 61 -14.50 11.83 -31.95
CA ILE A 61 -14.89 11.58 -30.55
C ILE A 61 -14.95 10.08 -30.23
N HIS A 62 -15.33 9.24 -31.19
CA HIS A 62 -15.39 7.78 -30.98
C HIS A 62 -13.99 7.18 -30.85
N THR A 63 -13.04 7.65 -31.65
CA THR A 63 -11.64 7.24 -31.58
C THR A 63 -11.02 7.66 -30.26
N ILE A 64 -11.23 8.91 -29.82
CA ILE A 64 -10.72 9.42 -28.53
C ILE A 64 -11.33 8.61 -27.38
N TRP A 65 -12.64 8.40 -27.37
CA TRP A 65 -13.35 7.63 -26.35
C TRP A 65 -12.90 6.18 -26.31
N GLY A 66 -12.71 5.58 -27.50
CA GLY A 66 -12.17 4.22 -27.62
C GLY A 66 -10.79 4.08 -26.95
N ARG A 67 -9.86 5.01 -27.23
CA ARG A 67 -8.51 5.02 -26.61
C ARG A 67 -8.55 5.23 -25.11
N LEU A 68 -9.48 6.04 -24.60
CA LEU A 68 -9.64 6.27 -23.17
C LEU A 68 -10.12 5.03 -22.44
N ILE A 69 -10.99 4.21 -23.02
CA ILE A 69 -11.60 3.06 -22.36
C ILE A 69 -10.85 1.77 -22.68
N ILE A 70 -10.53 1.55 -23.96
CA ILE A 70 -9.87 0.33 -24.45
C ILE A 70 -8.37 0.62 -24.57
N TYR A 71 -7.70 0.62 -23.42
CA TYR A 71 -6.29 1.01 -23.35
C TYR A 71 -5.31 -0.12 -23.74
N GLY A 72 -5.75 -1.39 -23.77
CA GLY A 72 -4.91 -2.56 -24.05
C GLY A 72 -3.94 -2.87 -22.89
N ASP A 73 -3.26 -4.02 -22.95
CA ASP A 73 -2.33 -4.47 -21.92
C ASP A 73 -2.91 -4.40 -20.49
N TYR A 74 -3.91 -5.26 -20.23
CA TYR A 74 -4.68 -5.28 -18.98
C TYR A 74 -3.93 -5.95 -17.81
N HIS A 75 -2.62 -5.72 -17.70
CA HIS A 75 -1.79 -6.17 -16.58
C HIS A 75 -2.17 -5.48 -15.27
N TYR A 76 -2.56 -4.21 -15.37
CA TYR A 76 -3.07 -3.42 -14.25
C TYR A 76 -4.46 -2.91 -14.59
N GLY A 77 -5.25 -2.58 -13.56
CA GLY A 77 -6.60 -2.10 -13.76
C GLY A 77 -6.66 -0.65 -14.25
N TYR A 78 -7.77 -0.32 -14.86
CA TYR A 78 -8.04 1.01 -15.41
C TYR A 78 -7.79 2.18 -14.44
N PRO A 79 -8.12 2.08 -13.12
CA PRO A 79 -7.89 3.20 -12.21
C PRO A 79 -6.41 3.65 -12.15
N PHE A 80 -5.46 2.74 -12.29
CA PHE A 80 -4.04 3.10 -12.32
C PHE A 80 -3.72 4.01 -13.52
N TYR A 81 -4.15 3.62 -14.71
CA TYR A 81 -3.94 4.40 -15.92
C TYR A 81 -4.76 5.69 -15.93
N PHE A 82 -6.00 5.64 -15.44
CA PHE A 82 -6.88 6.81 -15.34
C PHE A 82 -6.31 7.89 -14.42
N PHE A 83 -5.84 7.52 -13.21
CA PHE A 83 -5.20 8.49 -12.32
C PHE A 83 -3.88 9.01 -12.90
N SER A 84 -3.11 8.17 -13.59
CA SER A 84 -1.91 8.58 -14.30
C SER A 84 -2.21 9.58 -15.41
N MET A 85 -3.23 9.32 -16.20
CA MET A 85 -3.73 10.24 -17.21
C MET A 85 -4.16 11.58 -16.59
N LEU A 86 -4.89 11.56 -15.46
CA LEU A 86 -5.32 12.79 -14.78
C LEU A 86 -4.14 13.63 -14.27
N VAL A 87 -3.06 13.00 -13.83
CA VAL A 87 -1.82 13.70 -13.44
C VAL A 87 -1.19 14.41 -14.63
N LEU A 88 -1.16 13.77 -15.79
CA LEU A 88 -0.51 14.31 -16.99
C LEU A 88 -1.42 15.21 -17.84
N LEU A 89 -2.75 15.14 -17.67
CA LEU A 89 -3.71 15.90 -18.46
C LEU A 89 -3.44 17.42 -18.45
N PRO A 90 -3.16 18.08 -17.31
CA PRO A 90 -2.84 19.50 -17.30
C PRO A 90 -1.59 19.82 -18.14
N VAL A 91 -0.56 18.98 -18.07
CA VAL A 91 0.68 19.14 -18.85
C VAL A 91 0.38 18.99 -20.35
N ARG A 92 -0.40 17.96 -20.73
CA ARG A 92 -0.82 17.74 -22.12
C ARG A 92 -1.61 18.92 -22.69
N LEU A 93 -2.51 19.51 -21.89
CA LEU A 93 -3.32 20.67 -22.30
C LEU A 93 -2.47 21.95 -22.47
N ILE A 94 -1.41 22.12 -21.65
CA ILE A 94 -0.52 23.28 -21.74
C ILE A 94 0.47 23.15 -22.90
N GLN A 95 1.09 21.98 -23.05
CA GLN A 95 2.17 21.74 -24.03
C GLN A 95 1.64 21.36 -25.42
N GLY A 96 0.37 20.99 -25.55
CA GLY A 96 -0.17 20.54 -26.85
C GLY A 96 0.56 19.29 -27.37
N SER A 97 0.92 19.27 -28.66
CA SER A 97 1.64 18.16 -29.29
C SER A 97 3.07 17.96 -28.74
N ASP A 98 3.68 19.01 -28.19
CA ASP A 98 5.02 18.94 -27.64
C ASP A 98 5.13 18.06 -26.37
N PHE A 99 4.01 17.79 -25.73
CA PHE A 99 3.89 16.86 -24.59
C PHE A 99 4.62 15.52 -24.82
N PHE A 100 4.54 14.97 -26.01
CA PHE A 100 5.12 13.68 -26.36
C PHE A 100 6.66 13.69 -26.46
N ASN A 101 7.27 14.89 -26.49
CA ASN A 101 8.71 15.08 -26.50
C ASN A 101 9.32 15.20 -25.09
N HIS A 102 8.46 15.28 -24.04
CA HIS A 102 8.90 15.52 -22.66
C HIS A 102 8.71 14.29 -21.76
N ILE A 103 9.03 13.08 -22.26
CA ILE A 103 8.85 11.81 -21.55
C ILE A 103 9.49 11.82 -20.15
N PRO A 104 10.75 12.27 -19.93
CA PRO A 104 11.34 12.27 -18.61
C PRO A 104 10.56 13.10 -17.58
N THR A 105 10.05 14.27 -18.00
CA THR A 105 9.22 15.12 -17.13
C THR A 105 7.88 14.46 -16.80
N ASN A 106 7.25 13.81 -17.79
CA ASN A 106 5.99 13.09 -17.59
C ASN A 106 6.17 11.93 -16.61
N ILE A 107 7.23 11.15 -16.76
CA ILE A 107 7.56 10.04 -15.85
C ILE A 107 7.87 10.56 -14.43
N LEU A 108 8.60 11.67 -14.31
CA LEU A 108 8.82 12.32 -13.01
C LEU A 108 7.50 12.63 -12.31
N LEU A 109 6.55 13.25 -13.00
CA LEU A 109 5.25 13.58 -12.44
C LEU A 109 4.47 12.33 -12.03
N LEU A 110 4.50 11.28 -12.86
CA LEU A 110 3.87 10.00 -12.54
C LEU A 110 4.47 9.35 -11.29
N ARG A 111 5.80 9.29 -11.18
CA ARG A 111 6.49 8.78 -9.98
C ARG A 111 6.09 9.55 -8.74
N GLN A 112 6.03 10.88 -8.81
CA GLN A 112 5.71 11.73 -7.67
C GLN A 112 4.24 11.62 -7.25
N PHE A 113 3.30 11.72 -8.18
CA PHE A 113 1.88 11.81 -7.84
C PHE A 113 1.17 10.45 -7.76
N ILE A 114 1.69 9.41 -8.42
CA ILE A 114 1.08 8.07 -8.40
C ILE A 114 1.78 7.15 -7.39
N ASN A 115 3.06 7.37 -7.06
CA ASN A 115 3.76 6.56 -6.07
C ASN A 115 4.02 7.30 -4.76
N VAL A 116 4.81 8.38 -4.79
CA VAL A 116 5.25 9.06 -3.57
C VAL A 116 4.08 9.64 -2.78
N PHE A 117 3.17 10.35 -3.44
CA PHE A 117 2.03 10.99 -2.77
C PHE A 117 1.07 9.98 -2.12
N PRO A 118 0.58 8.92 -2.80
CA PRO A 118 -0.25 7.90 -2.17
C PRO A 118 0.45 7.16 -1.03
N MET A 119 1.78 6.96 -1.12
CA MET A 119 2.55 6.33 -0.05
C MET A 119 2.58 7.20 1.21
N ILE A 120 2.79 8.51 1.06
CA ILE A 120 2.73 9.49 2.16
C ILE A 120 1.34 9.48 2.81
N LEU A 121 0.28 9.50 2.00
CA LEU A 121 -1.09 9.42 2.51
C LEU A 121 -1.33 8.12 3.28
N SER A 122 -0.88 6.98 2.74
CA SER A 122 -1.00 5.68 3.39
C SER A 122 -0.32 5.65 4.75
N ALA A 123 0.91 6.15 4.85
CA ALA A 123 1.63 6.28 6.11
C ALA A 123 0.91 7.20 7.11
N GLY A 124 0.36 8.32 6.64
CA GLY A 124 -0.43 9.25 7.46
C GLY A 124 -1.72 8.64 8.00
N ILE A 125 -2.45 7.89 7.16
CA ILE A 125 -3.69 7.20 7.57
C ILE A 125 -3.37 6.05 8.54
N LEU A 126 -2.31 5.28 8.31
CA LEU A 126 -1.85 4.25 9.26
C LEU A 126 -1.48 4.87 10.61
N ALA A 127 -0.78 6.00 10.63
CA ALA A 127 -0.53 6.74 11.87
C ALA A 127 -1.83 7.21 12.54
N TYR A 128 -2.82 7.67 11.76
CA TYR A 128 -4.12 8.09 12.29
C TYR A 128 -4.90 6.92 12.93
N ILE A 129 -5.04 5.79 12.26
CA ILE A 129 -5.86 4.68 12.78
C ILE A 129 -5.29 4.08 14.08
N HIS A 130 -3.99 4.21 14.35
CA HIS A 130 -3.38 3.78 15.60
C HIS A 130 -3.41 4.84 16.69
N THR A 131 -3.30 6.13 16.35
CA THR A 131 -3.13 7.20 17.34
C THR A 131 -4.28 8.19 17.41
N HIS A 132 -5.15 8.25 16.40
CA HIS A 132 -6.13 9.32 16.16
C HIS A 132 -5.50 10.72 16.28
N PHE A 133 -4.19 10.82 16.03
CA PHE A 133 -3.38 12.02 16.20
C PHE A 133 -3.42 12.63 17.61
N LYS A 134 -3.74 11.82 18.64
CA LYS A 134 -3.74 12.26 20.05
C LYS A 134 -2.34 12.34 20.65
N SER A 135 -1.36 11.63 20.05
CA SER A 135 0.03 11.62 20.49
C SER A 135 0.93 11.98 19.32
N TRP A 136 1.62 13.12 19.43
CA TRP A 136 2.48 13.62 18.34
C TRP A 136 3.66 12.66 18.06
N TRP A 137 4.33 12.19 19.11
CA TRP A 137 5.51 11.33 18.94
C TRP A 137 5.16 9.94 18.40
N LYS A 138 4.02 9.32 18.84
CA LYS A 138 3.57 8.04 18.31
C LYS A 138 3.16 8.16 16.83
N SER A 139 2.48 9.23 16.47
CA SER A 139 2.08 9.49 15.08
C SER A 139 3.30 9.70 14.18
N LEU A 140 4.25 10.50 14.62
CA LEU A 140 5.49 10.74 13.88
C LEU A 140 6.36 9.47 13.80
N LEU A 141 6.43 8.69 14.88
CA LEU A 141 7.13 7.41 14.91
C LEU A 141 6.62 6.44 13.84
N ILE A 142 5.28 6.21 13.78
CA ILE A 142 4.67 5.32 12.78
C ILE A 142 4.91 5.86 11.38
N PHE A 143 4.67 7.15 11.18
CA PHE A 143 4.85 7.80 9.88
C PHE A 143 6.27 7.67 9.36
N ALA A 144 7.26 8.00 10.18
CA ALA A 144 8.67 7.89 9.83
C ALA A 144 9.10 6.42 9.65
N LEU A 145 8.62 5.51 10.54
CA LEU A 145 8.93 4.09 10.46
C LEU A 145 8.50 3.49 9.11
N ILE A 146 7.33 3.90 8.60
CA ILE A 146 6.82 3.43 7.31
C ILE A 146 7.60 4.04 6.15
N LEU A 147 7.78 5.36 6.14
CA LEU A 147 8.43 6.05 5.00
C LEU A 147 9.93 5.76 4.86
N THR A 148 10.57 5.28 5.92
CA THR A 148 12.00 4.92 5.89
C THR A 148 12.26 3.43 5.60
N ILE A 149 11.22 2.61 5.35
CA ILE A 149 11.41 1.21 4.92
C ILE A 149 12.12 1.20 3.56
N PRO A 150 13.22 0.44 3.38
CA PRO A 150 13.95 0.43 2.11
C PRO A 150 13.10 0.09 0.89
N ALA A 151 12.16 -0.86 1.01
CA ALA A 151 11.21 -1.17 -0.05
C ALA A 151 10.30 0.02 -0.40
N VAL A 152 9.88 0.82 0.60
CA VAL A 152 9.09 2.04 0.39
C VAL A 152 9.93 3.10 -0.32
N VAL A 153 11.16 3.31 0.11
CA VAL A 153 12.08 4.27 -0.53
C VAL A 153 12.33 3.85 -1.97
N ARG A 154 12.67 2.59 -2.22
CA ARG A 154 12.90 2.06 -3.58
C ARG A 154 11.66 2.20 -4.46
N SER A 155 10.46 1.88 -3.97
CA SER A 155 9.21 2.04 -4.73
C SER A 155 8.92 3.51 -5.07
N ASN A 156 9.41 4.45 -4.27
CA ASN A 156 9.22 5.88 -4.47
C ASN A 156 10.30 6.52 -5.36
N LEU A 157 11.39 5.78 -5.62
CA LEU A 157 12.50 6.25 -6.44
C LEU A 157 12.56 5.46 -7.75
N HIS A 158 12.57 6.17 -8.85
CA HIS A 158 12.74 5.58 -10.19
C HIS A 158 11.71 4.52 -10.60
N TRP A 159 10.51 4.53 -10.01
CA TRP A 159 9.49 3.57 -10.39
C TRP A 159 8.07 4.15 -10.28
N TRP A 160 7.32 4.07 -11.36
CA TRP A 160 5.90 4.37 -11.43
C TRP A 160 5.12 3.07 -11.56
N HIS A 161 4.33 2.73 -10.52
CA HIS A 161 3.69 1.43 -10.38
C HIS A 161 2.37 1.50 -9.58
N PRO A 162 1.39 0.62 -9.79
CA PRO A 162 0.07 0.68 -9.12
C PRO A 162 0.08 0.37 -7.62
N ASP A 163 1.16 -0.19 -7.06
CA ASP A 163 1.19 -0.69 -5.68
C ASP A 163 0.91 0.38 -4.63
N SER A 164 1.39 1.61 -4.83
CA SER A 164 1.13 2.70 -3.88
C SER A 164 -0.33 3.14 -3.86
N LEU A 165 -0.99 3.15 -5.04
CA LEU A 165 -2.44 3.43 -5.14
C LEU A 165 -3.26 2.29 -4.54
N MET A 166 -2.91 1.03 -4.83
CA MET A 166 -3.56 -0.14 -4.24
C MET A 166 -3.42 -0.14 -2.71
N LEU A 167 -2.21 0.13 -2.19
CA LEU A 167 -1.97 0.25 -0.77
C LEU A 167 -2.81 1.34 -0.13
N LEU A 168 -2.92 2.52 -0.76
CA LEU A 168 -3.78 3.59 -0.28
C LEU A 168 -5.24 3.14 -0.16
N ALA A 169 -5.76 2.43 -1.16
CA ALA A 169 -7.12 1.88 -1.12
C ALA A 169 -7.30 0.83 0.00
N ILE A 170 -6.31 -0.03 0.23
CA ILE A 170 -6.29 -0.98 1.35
C ILE A 170 -6.31 -0.24 2.69
N VAL A 171 -5.46 0.76 2.87
CA VAL A 171 -5.38 1.54 4.10
C VAL A 171 -6.65 2.34 4.34
N LEU A 172 -7.30 2.87 3.28
CA LEU A 172 -8.62 3.49 3.36
C LEU A 172 -9.70 2.48 3.79
N THR A 173 -9.60 1.21 3.37
CA THR A 173 -10.53 0.18 3.86
C THR A 173 -10.40 -0.01 5.37
N PHE A 174 -9.18 -0.10 5.91
CA PHE A 174 -8.97 -0.13 7.37
C PHE A 174 -9.52 1.13 8.06
N PHE A 175 -9.27 2.30 7.49
CA PHE A 175 -9.75 3.58 8.02
C PHE A 175 -11.29 3.58 8.13
N PHE A 176 -12.00 3.22 7.08
CA PHE A 176 -13.46 3.21 7.09
C PHE A 176 -14.02 2.13 8.01
N LEU A 177 -13.43 0.94 8.11
CA LEU A 177 -13.81 -0.08 9.08
C LEU A 177 -13.58 0.37 10.53
N ASP A 178 -12.52 1.15 10.78
CA ASP A 178 -12.30 1.76 12.09
C ASP A 178 -13.39 2.77 12.45
N GLN A 179 -13.75 3.64 11.49
CA GLN A 179 -14.80 4.65 11.67
C GLN A 179 -16.21 4.05 11.75
N ASP A 180 -16.45 2.88 11.15
CA ASP A 180 -17.75 2.20 11.22
C ASP A 180 -18.05 1.64 12.59
N ASP A 181 -17.04 1.23 13.32
CA ASP A 181 -17.11 0.70 14.68
C ASP A 181 -18.20 -0.37 14.90
N PHE A 182 -18.27 -1.34 13.99
CA PHE A 182 -19.20 -2.47 13.98
C PHE A 182 -20.69 -2.12 13.80
N ARG A 183 -21.00 -0.91 13.31
CA ARG A 183 -22.39 -0.48 13.09
C ARG A 183 -22.98 -0.98 11.77
N LEU A 184 -22.14 -1.44 10.85
CA LEU A 184 -22.47 -1.84 9.48
C LEU A 184 -23.22 -0.72 8.74
N GLY A 185 -22.79 0.53 8.95
CA GLY A 185 -23.38 1.75 8.42
C GLY A 185 -22.68 2.27 7.16
N LYS A 186 -22.78 3.59 6.92
CA LYS A 186 -22.18 4.26 5.76
C LYS A 186 -20.69 3.96 5.59
N ASN A 187 -19.94 3.99 6.69
CA ASN A 187 -18.49 3.76 6.63
C ASN A 187 -18.16 2.30 6.26
N PHE A 188 -18.99 1.33 6.61
CA PHE A 188 -18.84 -0.05 6.17
C PHE A 188 -18.95 -0.17 4.64
N TYR A 189 -19.87 0.56 4.01
CA TYR A 189 -19.99 0.58 2.54
C TYR A 189 -18.92 1.42 1.87
N MET A 190 -18.41 2.47 2.53
CA MET A 190 -17.20 3.17 2.06
C MET A 190 -15.97 2.25 2.09
N ALA A 191 -15.88 1.36 3.10
CA ALA A 191 -14.84 0.32 3.12
C ALA A 191 -15.01 -0.66 1.96
N ALA A 192 -16.26 -1.04 1.61
CA ALA A 192 -16.53 -1.90 0.45
C ALA A 192 -16.07 -1.24 -0.87
N ALA A 193 -16.34 0.06 -1.01
CA ALA A 193 -15.89 0.82 -2.19
C ALA A 193 -14.36 0.90 -2.26
N ALA A 194 -13.67 1.16 -1.14
CA ALA A 194 -12.22 1.19 -1.08
C ALA A 194 -11.61 -0.19 -1.37
N CYS A 195 -12.20 -1.27 -0.84
CA CYS A 195 -11.80 -2.65 -1.13
C CYS A 195 -11.98 -2.98 -2.62
N GLY A 196 -13.11 -2.56 -3.22
CA GLY A 196 -13.35 -2.71 -4.65
C GLY A 196 -12.34 -1.94 -5.50
N LEU A 197 -11.99 -0.71 -5.09
CA LEU A 197 -10.97 0.09 -5.77
C LEU A 197 -9.57 -0.55 -5.67
N ALA A 198 -9.20 -1.11 -4.52
CA ALA A 198 -7.95 -1.84 -4.37
C ALA A 198 -7.84 -3.01 -5.36
N ALA A 199 -8.91 -3.81 -5.45
CA ALA A 199 -9.01 -4.92 -6.39
C ALA A 199 -9.04 -4.45 -7.85
N ALA A 200 -9.72 -3.33 -8.13
CA ALA A 200 -9.79 -2.73 -9.46
C ALA A 200 -8.44 -2.19 -9.94
N ILE A 201 -7.56 -1.72 -9.04
CA ILE A 201 -6.21 -1.26 -9.36
C ILE A 201 -5.27 -2.45 -9.64
N LYS A 202 -5.29 -3.45 -8.78
CA LYS A 202 -4.43 -4.64 -8.88
C LYS A 202 -5.11 -5.82 -8.18
N LEU A 203 -5.12 -7.01 -8.81
CA LEU A 203 -5.83 -8.18 -8.30
C LEU A 203 -5.42 -8.59 -6.87
N MET A 204 -4.19 -8.30 -6.44
CA MET A 204 -3.76 -8.54 -5.06
C MET A 204 -4.66 -7.84 -4.04
N GLY A 205 -5.30 -6.72 -4.40
CA GLY A 205 -6.28 -6.04 -3.58
C GLY A 205 -7.48 -6.89 -3.18
N PHE A 206 -7.81 -7.94 -3.94
CA PHE A 206 -8.88 -8.89 -3.58
C PHE A 206 -8.64 -9.61 -2.26
N PHE A 207 -7.39 -9.83 -1.87
CA PHE A 207 -7.10 -10.49 -0.60
C PHE A 207 -7.71 -9.75 0.60
N PHE A 208 -7.97 -8.46 0.48
CA PHE A 208 -8.62 -7.70 1.56
C PHE A 208 -10.03 -8.21 1.87
N PHE A 209 -10.74 -8.72 0.88
CA PHE A 209 -12.06 -9.31 1.08
C PHE A 209 -12.05 -10.43 2.14
N LEU A 210 -10.95 -11.16 2.30
CA LEU A 210 -10.82 -12.23 3.29
C LEU A 210 -10.86 -11.73 4.76
N ALA A 211 -10.56 -10.45 5.01
CA ALA A 211 -10.66 -9.84 6.34
C ALA A 211 -12.11 -9.43 6.71
N ILE A 212 -13.00 -9.30 5.73
CA ILE A 212 -14.38 -8.83 5.95
C ILE A 212 -15.23 -9.85 6.73
N PRO A 213 -15.20 -11.17 6.47
CA PRO A 213 -15.90 -12.14 7.31
C PRO A 213 -15.52 -12.05 8.79
N PHE A 214 -14.24 -11.81 9.08
CA PHE A 214 -13.78 -11.60 10.44
C PHE A 214 -14.41 -10.34 11.07
N TYR A 215 -14.46 -9.23 10.33
CA TYR A 215 -15.12 -8.01 10.79
C TYR A 215 -16.61 -8.23 11.06
N LEU A 216 -17.31 -8.93 10.17
CA LEU A 216 -18.73 -9.25 10.30
C LEU A 216 -19.02 -10.14 11.53
N VAL A 217 -18.16 -11.15 11.79
CA VAL A 217 -18.27 -11.98 12.99
C VAL A 217 -18.07 -11.15 14.26
N LEU A 218 -17.10 -10.22 14.26
CA LEU A 218 -16.90 -9.31 15.38
C LEU A 218 -18.10 -8.35 15.56
N ALA A 219 -18.65 -7.82 14.47
CA ALA A 219 -19.83 -6.96 14.49
C ALA A 219 -21.06 -7.69 15.06
N TRP A 220 -21.28 -8.94 14.63
CA TRP A 220 -22.34 -9.79 15.15
C TRP A 220 -22.21 -10.03 16.66
N LYS A 221 -21.01 -10.46 17.12
CA LYS A 221 -20.78 -10.77 18.53
C LYS A 221 -20.83 -9.54 19.44
N LYS A 222 -20.23 -8.41 19.02
CA LYS A 222 -20.12 -7.19 19.84
C LYS A 222 -21.32 -6.27 19.71
N GLY A 223 -21.87 -6.16 18.52
CA GLY A 223 -22.97 -5.26 18.19
C GLY A 223 -24.34 -5.78 18.55
N GLN A 224 -24.48 -7.01 19.06
CA GLN A 224 -25.77 -7.68 19.30
C GLN A 224 -26.71 -7.58 18.08
N LEU A 225 -26.15 -7.63 16.90
CA LEU A 225 -26.85 -7.49 15.63
C LEU A 225 -27.57 -8.80 15.27
N GLU A 226 -28.77 -8.71 14.74
CA GLU A 226 -29.44 -9.87 14.17
C GLU A 226 -28.65 -10.47 12.99
N LEU A 227 -28.60 -11.80 12.91
CA LEU A 227 -27.89 -12.50 11.84
C LEU A 227 -28.38 -12.10 10.45
N LYS A 228 -29.71 -11.83 10.30
CA LYS A 228 -30.28 -11.33 9.03
C LYS A 228 -29.68 -9.99 8.61
N LYS A 229 -29.47 -9.06 9.55
CA LYS A 229 -28.85 -7.76 9.29
C LYS A 229 -27.39 -7.92 8.87
N VAL A 230 -26.65 -8.81 9.52
CA VAL A 230 -25.24 -9.11 9.18
C VAL A 230 -25.15 -9.73 7.78
N ALA A 231 -26.03 -10.68 7.46
CA ALA A 231 -26.08 -11.31 6.13
C ALA A 231 -26.43 -10.30 5.03
N ALA A 232 -27.42 -9.44 5.27
CA ALA A 232 -27.80 -8.38 4.34
C ALA A 232 -26.63 -7.37 4.11
N ALA A 233 -25.94 -6.99 5.19
CA ALA A 233 -24.78 -6.12 5.11
C ALA A 233 -23.61 -6.78 4.34
N ALA A 234 -23.39 -8.09 4.54
CA ALA A 234 -22.39 -8.86 3.78
C ALA A 234 -22.72 -8.88 2.27
N ALA A 235 -23.98 -9.19 1.92
CA ALA A 235 -24.43 -9.19 0.52
C ALA A 235 -24.28 -7.81 -0.12
N LEU A 236 -24.66 -6.74 0.59
CA LEU A 236 -24.52 -5.38 0.09
C LEU A 236 -23.05 -4.94 0.00
N PHE A 237 -22.17 -5.39 0.90
CA PHE A 237 -20.72 -5.17 0.79
C PHE A 237 -20.17 -5.77 -0.51
N ILE A 238 -20.53 -7.03 -0.80
CA ILE A 238 -20.11 -7.71 -2.05
C ILE A 238 -20.64 -6.94 -3.27
N LEU A 239 -21.91 -6.52 -3.22
CA LEU A 239 -22.53 -5.78 -4.33
C LEU A 239 -21.81 -4.44 -4.58
N VAL A 240 -21.56 -3.65 -3.52
CA VAL A 240 -20.84 -2.37 -3.64
C VAL A 240 -19.42 -2.58 -4.14
N MET A 241 -18.70 -3.57 -3.59
CA MET A 241 -17.35 -3.91 -4.02
C MET A 241 -17.31 -4.31 -5.51
N ALA A 242 -18.21 -5.20 -5.93
CA ALA A 242 -18.31 -5.64 -7.32
C ALA A 242 -18.70 -4.49 -8.26
N ALA A 243 -19.65 -3.64 -7.86
CA ALA A 243 -20.04 -2.47 -8.62
C ALA A 243 -18.85 -1.51 -8.83
N VAL A 244 -18.06 -1.26 -7.78
CA VAL A 244 -16.86 -0.41 -7.89
C VAL A 244 -15.83 -1.05 -8.83
N ILE A 245 -15.59 -2.36 -8.74
CA ILE A 245 -14.65 -3.05 -9.66
C ILE A 245 -15.09 -2.85 -11.12
N VAL A 246 -16.36 -3.11 -11.40
CA VAL A 246 -16.89 -3.04 -12.80
C VAL A 246 -16.92 -1.61 -13.28
N LEU A 247 -17.45 -0.66 -12.51
CA LEU A 247 -17.55 0.74 -12.89
C LEU A 247 -16.18 1.43 -13.02
N SER A 248 -15.21 0.99 -12.21
CA SER A 248 -13.83 1.49 -12.30
C SER A 248 -13.03 0.87 -13.45
N ASN A 249 -13.54 -0.16 -14.11
CA ASN A 249 -12.90 -0.81 -15.26
C ASN A 249 -13.88 -0.87 -16.45
N PRO A 250 -14.16 0.28 -17.10
CA PRO A 250 -15.22 0.38 -18.10
C PRO A 250 -14.98 -0.51 -19.33
N PHE A 251 -13.75 -0.93 -19.61
CA PHE A 251 -13.42 -1.89 -20.66
C PHE A 251 -14.10 -3.26 -20.45
N LEU A 252 -14.50 -3.61 -19.21
CA LEU A 252 -15.21 -4.86 -18.91
C LEU A 252 -16.58 -4.97 -19.61
N PHE A 253 -17.15 -3.86 -20.06
CA PHE A 253 -18.38 -3.86 -20.85
C PHE A 253 -18.17 -4.31 -22.31
N TYR A 254 -16.91 -4.41 -22.78
CA TYR A 254 -16.56 -4.85 -24.11
C TYR A 254 -16.02 -6.28 -24.08
N GLN A 255 -16.48 -7.14 -25.03
CA GLN A 255 -16.16 -8.55 -25.02
C GLN A 255 -14.65 -8.81 -25.22
N ALA A 256 -14.07 -8.29 -26.29
CA ALA A 256 -12.68 -8.54 -26.64
C ALA A 256 -11.69 -8.06 -25.55
N PRO A 257 -11.78 -6.82 -25.01
CA PRO A 257 -10.94 -6.39 -23.90
C PRO A 257 -11.09 -7.25 -22.64
N ARG A 258 -12.29 -7.72 -22.33
CA ARG A 258 -12.55 -8.58 -21.18
C ARG A 258 -11.89 -9.96 -21.35
N GLU A 259 -11.97 -10.55 -22.52
CA GLU A 259 -11.34 -11.83 -22.86
C GLU A 259 -9.80 -11.71 -22.81
N GLU A 260 -9.24 -10.62 -23.38
CA GLU A 260 -7.82 -10.31 -23.30
C GLU A 260 -7.34 -10.16 -21.84
N MET A 261 -8.08 -9.38 -21.03
CA MET A 261 -7.77 -9.24 -19.60
C MET A 261 -7.77 -10.59 -18.89
N LEU A 262 -8.76 -11.44 -19.13
CA LEU A 262 -8.82 -12.77 -18.52
C LEU A 262 -7.64 -13.64 -18.93
N ALA A 263 -7.25 -13.62 -20.20
CA ALA A 263 -6.09 -14.36 -20.70
C ALA A 263 -4.79 -13.89 -20.02
N ILE A 264 -4.57 -12.56 -19.94
CA ILE A 264 -3.40 -11.97 -19.26
C ILE A 264 -3.37 -12.35 -17.78
N GLN A 265 -4.51 -12.27 -17.08
CA GLN A 265 -4.54 -12.59 -15.65
C GLN A 265 -4.37 -14.10 -15.38
N THR A 266 -4.83 -14.97 -16.28
CA THR A 266 -4.56 -16.40 -16.21
C THR A 266 -3.08 -16.69 -16.37
N PHE A 267 -2.45 -16.13 -17.40
CA PHE A 267 -1.01 -16.23 -17.63
C PHE A 267 -0.19 -15.74 -16.43
N LYS A 268 -0.54 -14.56 -15.88
CA LYS A 268 0.11 -14.06 -14.66
C LYS A 268 -0.04 -14.98 -13.46
N THR A 269 -1.19 -15.60 -13.29
CA THR A 269 -1.41 -16.52 -12.18
C THR A 269 -0.54 -17.78 -12.34
N GLU A 270 -0.36 -18.25 -13.56
CA GLU A 270 0.55 -19.35 -13.88
C GLU A 270 2.01 -18.97 -13.60
N GLU A 271 2.47 -17.79 -14.05
CA GLU A 271 3.81 -17.27 -13.72
C GLU A 271 4.03 -17.09 -12.21
N LEU A 272 3.05 -16.56 -11.49
CA LEU A 272 3.14 -16.41 -10.04
C LEU A 272 3.19 -17.75 -9.33
N SER A 273 2.53 -18.78 -9.87
CA SER A 273 2.51 -20.11 -9.27
C SER A 273 3.64 -21.00 -9.72
N GLY A 274 4.13 -20.88 -10.94
CA GLY A 274 5.15 -21.75 -11.55
C GLY A 274 6.55 -21.14 -11.60
N GLY A 275 6.66 -19.82 -11.58
CA GLY A 275 7.88 -19.12 -11.98
C GLY A 275 8.01 -19.06 -13.51
N TYR A 276 9.08 -18.47 -13.98
CA TYR A 276 9.39 -18.49 -15.42
C TYR A 276 9.95 -19.84 -15.81
N GLU A 277 9.45 -20.42 -16.91
CA GLU A 277 10.02 -21.64 -17.49
C GLU A 277 11.53 -21.45 -17.70
N HIS A 278 12.32 -22.39 -17.16
CA HIS A 278 13.79 -22.42 -17.27
C HIS A 278 14.63 -21.58 -16.27
N ASP A 279 14.04 -21.00 -15.22
CA ASP A 279 14.84 -20.34 -14.19
C ASP A 279 14.84 -21.12 -12.87
N ASP A 280 15.88 -21.93 -12.64
CA ASP A 280 16.12 -22.67 -11.41
C ASP A 280 16.66 -21.78 -10.26
N SER A 281 16.63 -20.47 -10.43
CA SER A 281 17.08 -19.53 -9.41
C SER A 281 16.27 -19.66 -8.12
N PRO A 282 16.91 -19.56 -6.94
CA PRO A 282 16.20 -19.48 -5.65
C PRO A 282 15.17 -18.33 -5.58
N TYR A 283 15.27 -17.35 -6.47
CA TYR A 283 14.28 -16.27 -6.59
C TYR A 283 12.89 -16.79 -6.98
N TYR A 284 12.80 -17.85 -7.78
CA TYR A 284 11.53 -18.46 -8.19
C TYR A 284 11.13 -19.70 -7.39
N ALA A 285 11.95 -20.13 -6.42
CA ALA A 285 11.63 -21.25 -5.56
C ALA A 285 10.53 -20.89 -4.54
N LYS A 286 9.54 -21.78 -4.32
CA LYS A 286 8.46 -21.58 -3.35
C LYS A 286 8.91 -21.88 -1.93
N GLY A 287 8.37 -21.17 -0.97
CA GLY A 287 8.59 -21.39 0.44
C GLY A 287 9.14 -20.18 1.19
N PRO A 288 8.87 -20.08 2.50
CA PRO A 288 9.24 -18.92 3.30
C PRO A 288 10.75 -18.69 3.41
N GLN A 289 11.56 -19.76 3.32
CA GLN A 289 13.03 -19.67 3.39
C GLN A 289 13.62 -18.84 2.24
N PHE A 290 12.99 -18.84 1.07
CA PHE A 290 13.46 -18.11 -0.10
C PHE A 290 13.13 -16.61 -0.06
N TRP A 291 12.22 -16.18 0.81
CA TRP A 291 11.94 -14.77 1.06
C TRP A 291 12.94 -14.09 2.00
N ARG A 292 13.82 -14.87 2.64
CA ARG A 292 14.76 -14.34 3.66
C ARG A 292 15.63 -13.22 3.12
N TRP A 293 16.09 -13.32 1.88
CA TRP A 293 16.94 -12.31 1.25
C TRP A 293 16.16 -11.02 0.99
N THR A 294 15.01 -11.12 0.34
CA THR A 294 14.09 -9.98 0.07
C THR A 294 13.71 -9.26 1.36
N LEU A 295 13.30 -10.01 2.39
CA LEU A 295 12.97 -9.45 3.70
C LEU A 295 14.16 -8.72 4.31
N LYS A 296 15.38 -9.31 4.26
CA LYS A 296 16.59 -8.71 4.80
C LYS A 296 16.96 -7.41 4.07
N VAL A 297 16.89 -7.37 2.78
CA VAL A 297 17.34 -6.21 1.99
C VAL A 297 16.31 -5.09 2.03
N SER A 298 15.03 -5.41 1.95
CA SER A 298 13.97 -4.45 1.67
C SER A 298 13.15 -4.03 2.89
N TYR A 299 13.13 -4.82 3.98
CA TYR A 299 12.26 -4.53 5.13
C TYR A 299 12.98 -4.47 6.47
N GLY A 300 13.98 -5.29 6.68
CA GLY A 300 14.72 -5.34 7.92
C GLY A 300 15.32 -6.72 8.19
N ARG A 301 15.98 -6.87 9.32
CA ARG A 301 16.49 -8.18 9.70
C ARG A 301 15.32 -9.17 9.88
N PRO A 302 15.37 -10.39 9.32
CA PRO A 302 14.23 -11.33 9.35
C PRO A 302 13.67 -11.58 10.76
N TRP A 303 14.51 -11.66 11.78
CA TRP A 303 14.05 -11.82 13.16
C TRP A 303 13.27 -10.61 13.71
N MET A 304 13.59 -9.39 13.23
CA MET A 304 12.81 -8.19 13.58
C MET A 304 11.39 -8.22 13.01
N ILE A 305 11.23 -8.74 11.80
CA ILE A 305 9.91 -8.91 11.19
C ILE A 305 9.05 -9.84 12.03
N LEU A 306 9.64 -10.92 12.57
CA LEU A 306 8.97 -11.81 13.53
C LEU A 306 8.61 -11.07 14.82
N VAL A 307 9.48 -10.18 15.31
CA VAL A 307 9.16 -9.33 16.48
C VAL A 307 7.98 -8.41 16.17
N PHE A 308 7.92 -7.75 15.00
CA PHE A 308 6.78 -6.92 14.63
C PHE A 308 5.48 -7.73 14.49
N ALA A 309 5.53 -8.94 13.95
CA ALA A 309 4.40 -9.87 13.95
C ALA A 309 3.97 -10.25 15.37
N GLY A 310 4.93 -10.48 16.27
CA GLY A 310 4.68 -10.69 17.69
C GLY A 310 4.07 -9.46 18.39
N LEU A 311 4.54 -8.25 18.06
CA LEU A 311 3.96 -6.99 18.56
C LEU A 311 2.51 -6.79 18.09
N LEU A 312 2.23 -7.11 16.82
CA LEU A 312 0.86 -7.11 16.30
C LEU A 312 -0.03 -8.10 17.06
N THR A 313 0.46 -9.34 17.26
CA THR A 313 -0.28 -10.38 17.98
C THR A 313 -0.54 -9.97 19.44
N ALA A 314 0.46 -9.46 20.13
CA ALA A 314 0.31 -8.90 21.48
C ALA A 314 -0.66 -7.70 21.47
N GLY A 315 -0.57 -6.85 20.46
CA GLY A 315 -1.49 -5.73 20.22
C GLY A 315 -2.96 -6.14 20.07
N CYS A 316 -3.23 -7.34 19.54
CA CYS A 316 -4.60 -7.88 19.46
C CYS A 316 -5.18 -8.18 20.86
N VAL A 317 -4.34 -8.54 21.82
CA VAL A 317 -4.77 -8.98 23.17
C VAL A 317 -4.73 -7.83 24.16
N ILE A 318 -3.62 -7.13 24.26
CA ILE A 318 -3.35 -6.11 25.29
C ILE A 318 -3.20 -4.70 24.73
N GLY A 319 -3.10 -4.53 23.42
CA GLY A 319 -2.87 -3.24 22.77
C GLY A 319 -4.00 -2.23 22.97
N GLN A 320 -3.70 -0.96 22.75
CA GLN A 320 -4.68 0.12 22.80
C GLN A 320 -5.72 0.02 21.66
N ARG A 321 -5.31 -0.45 20.50
CA ARG A 321 -6.13 -0.53 19.27
C ARG A 321 -6.40 -1.99 18.86
N ARG A 322 -6.87 -2.83 19.82
CA ARG A 322 -7.11 -4.26 19.63
C ARG A 322 -7.91 -4.60 18.38
N LYS A 323 -8.99 -3.83 18.09
CA LYS A 323 -9.84 -4.02 16.91
C LYS A 323 -9.02 -3.90 15.62
N ILE A 324 -8.24 -2.83 15.50
CA ILE A 324 -7.41 -2.57 14.30
C ILE A 324 -6.33 -3.62 14.16
N ASN A 325 -5.63 -3.95 15.25
CA ASN A 325 -4.61 -5.00 15.23
C ASN A 325 -5.18 -6.35 14.80
N ALA A 326 -6.37 -6.70 15.29
CA ALA A 326 -7.06 -7.93 14.89
C ALA A 326 -7.48 -7.91 13.41
N LEU A 327 -7.92 -6.77 12.87
CA LEU A 327 -8.21 -6.62 11.44
C LEU A 327 -6.95 -6.71 10.58
N ILE A 328 -5.86 -6.06 11.02
CA ILE A 328 -4.55 -6.18 10.36
C ILE A 328 -4.08 -7.63 10.36
N ALA A 329 -4.20 -8.34 11.48
CA ALA A 329 -3.84 -9.75 11.57
C ALA A 329 -4.71 -10.63 10.65
N ALA A 330 -6.02 -10.40 10.62
CA ALA A 330 -6.96 -11.11 9.75
C ALA A 330 -6.68 -10.88 8.25
N TRP A 331 -6.22 -9.70 7.89
CA TRP A 331 -5.76 -9.38 6.55
C TRP A 331 -4.39 -10.00 6.23
N SER A 332 -3.43 -9.80 7.15
CA SER A 332 -2.03 -10.14 6.91
C SER A 332 -1.81 -11.65 6.84
N LEU A 333 -2.54 -12.45 7.61
CA LEU A 333 -2.31 -13.89 7.68
C LEU A 333 -2.60 -14.61 6.35
N PRO A 334 -3.78 -14.45 5.71
CA PRO A 334 -4.02 -15.10 4.42
C PRO A 334 -3.07 -14.62 3.32
N LEU A 335 -2.77 -13.32 3.27
CA LEU A 335 -1.84 -12.76 2.30
C LEU A 335 -0.42 -13.29 2.53
N ALA A 336 0.04 -13.38 3.79
CA ALA A 336 1.35 -13.96 4.11
C ALA A 336 1.44 -15.43 3.69
N ILE A 337 0.40 -16.22 3.97
CA ILE A 337 0.34 -17.62 3.54
C ILE A 337 0.44 -17.71 2.02
N TYR A 338 -0.36 -16.92 1.30
CA TYR A 338 -0.32 -16.90 -0.15
C TYR A 338 1.07 -16.53 -0.69
N LEU A 339 1.63 -15.41 -0.26
CA LEU A 339 2.93 -14.93 -0.74
C LEU A 339 4.07 -15.90 -0.42
N LEU A 340 4.10 -16.42 0.81
CA LEU A 340 5.22 -17.23 1.26
C LEU A 340 5.23 -18.65 0.68
N TRP A 341 4.06 -19.26 0.44
CA TRP A 341 3.98 -20.67 0.02
C TRP A 341 3.55 -20.89 -1.42
N PHE A 342 2.81 -19.94 -2.03
CA PHE A 342 2.25 -20.15 -3.37
C PHE A 342 2.88 -19.27 -4.45
N VAL A 343 3.50 -18.13 -4.08
CA VAL A 343 4.12 -17.22 -5.04
C VAL A 343 5.57 -17.60 -5.27
N ALA A 344 5.93 -17.85 -6.54
CA ALA A 344 7.29 -18.19 -6.96
C ALA A 344 8.22 -16.96 -6.98
N PRO A 345 7.95 -15.84 -7.70
CA PRO A 345 8.83 -14.66 -7.71
C PRO A 345 8.81 -13.94 -6.35
N LYS A 346 9.92 -13.28 -6.00
CA LYS A 346 10.17 -12.64 -4.70
C LYS A 346 10.34 -11.12 -4.78
N PRO A 347 9.53 -10.38 -5.57
CA PRO A 347 9.67 -8.93 -5.62
C PRO A 347 9.23 -8.33 -4.28
N ASP A 348 9.97 -7.35 -3.81
CA ASP A 348 9.76 -6.74 -2.51
C ASP A 348 8.43 -5.97 -2.39
N HIS A 349 7.99 -5.34 -3.47
CA HIS A 349 6.73 -4.60 -3.49
C HIS A 349 5.48 -5.46 -3.19
N TYR A 350 5.52 -6.78 -3.40
CA TYR A 350 4.41 -7.66 -3.00
C TYR A 350 4.18 -7.70 -1.49
N LEU A 351 5.23 -7.40 -0.71
CA LEU A 351 5.15 -7.38 0.75
C LEU A 351 4.71 -6.01 1.32
N LEU A 352 4.64 -4.94 0.51
CA LEU A 352 4.21 -3.62 0.98
C LEU A 352 2.84 -3.64 1.65
N PRO A 353 1.76 -4.19 1.01
CA PRO A 353 0.44 -4.21 1.61
C PRO A 353 0.35 -5.12 2.84
N LEU A 354 1.25 -6.08 2.98
CA LEU A 354 1.36 -6.96 4.14
C LEU A 354 2.08 -6.29 5.29
N LEU A 355 3.30 -5.80 5.06
CA LEU A 355 4.22 -5.41 6.13
C LEU A 355 3.99 -3.99 6.64
N LEU A 356 3.54 -3.04 5.80
CA LEU A 356 3.31 -1.67 6.28
C LEU A 356 2.25 -1.60 7.38
N PRO A 357 1.06 -2.24 7.25
CA PRO A 357 0.12 -2.32 8.37
C PRO A 357 0.67 -3.04 9.60
N VAL A 358 1.49 -4.10 9.41
CA VAL A 358 2.12 -4.81 10.54
C VAL A 358 3.08 -3.90 11.31
N TYR A 359 3.91 -3.14 10.60
CA TYR A 359 4.83 -2.18 11.23
C TYR A 359 4.09 -1.05 11.96
N SER A 360 2.94 -0.62 11.46
CA SER A 360 2.16 0.46 12.08
C SER A 360 1.64 0.10 13.48
N ALA A 361 1.46 -1.19 13.79
CA ALA A 361 1.03 -1.67 15.10
C ALA A 361 2.10 -1.54 16.20
N ALA A 362 3.35 -1.22 15.86
CA ALA A 362 4.49 -1.20 16.80
C ALA A 362 4.29 -0.25 18.00
N SER A 363 3.51 0.84 17.82
CA SER A 363 3.28 1.82 18.89
C SER A 363 2.21 1.41 19.91
N ASP A 364 1.41 0.39 19.63
CA ASP A 364 0.19 0.09 20.41
C ASP A 364 0.47 -0.50 21.79
N LEU A 365 1.66 -1.05 22.01
CA LEU A 365 2.06 -1.59 23.30
C LEU A 365 2.61 -0.54 24.28
N TYR A 366 2.93 0.67 23.82
CA TYR A 366 3.44 1.71 24.72
C TYR A 366 2.44 2.05 25.84
N GLN A 367 1.17 2.25 25.51
CA GLN A 367 0.18 2.63 26.53
C GLN A 367 -0.07 1.54 27.58
N PRO A 368 -0.24 0.25 27.21
CA PRO A 368 -0.30 -0.82 28.20
C PRO A 368 0.93 -0.87 29.10
N LEU A 369 2.13 -0.72 28.55
CA LEU A 369 3.37 -0.72 29.33
C LEU A 369 3.46 0.51 30.26
N GLU A 370 3.09 1.71 29.77
CA GLU A 370 3.00 2.92 30.59
C GLU A 370 1.99 2.76 31.75
N ASN A 371 0.84 2.13 31.48
CA ASN A 371 -0.16 1.87 32.52
C ASN A 371 0.39 0.87 33.56
N LEU A 372 1.08 -0.16 33.11
CA LEU A 372 1.73 -1.13 33.99
C LEU A 372 2.83 -0.48 34.84
N TRP A 373 3.58 0.48 34.28
CA TRP A 373 4.58 1.27 35.00
C TRP A 373 3.99 2.09 36.15
N LYS A 374 2.75 2.60 35.97
CA LYS A 374 2.05 3.42 37.00
C LYS A 374 1.47 2.60 38.16
N THR A 375 1.54 1.28 38.13
CA THR A 375 1.04 0.43 39.22
C THR A 375 1.90 0.52 40.47
N GLN A 376 1.34 0.13 41.63
CA GLN A 376 2.08 0.12 42.89
C GLN A 376 3.05 -1.06 43.02
N SER A 377 2.84 -2.14 42.27
CA SER A 377 3.66 -3.35 42.34
C SER A 377 5.06 -3.13 41.74
N LYS A 378 6.09 -3.40 42.53
CA LYS A 378 7.50 -3.30 42.11
C LYS A 378 7.79 -4.21 40.89
N TRP A 379 7.27 -5.44 40.89
CA TRP A 379 7.43 -6.40 39.82
C TRP A 379 6.78 -5.95 38.53
N GLN A 380 5.57 -5.40 38.57
CA GLN A 380 4.89 -4.88 37.40
C GLN A 380 5.64 -3.68 36.82
N ARG A 381 6.18 -2.79 37.66
CA ARG A 381 7.04 -1.69 37.20
C ARG A 381 8.33 -2.19 36.55
N ALA A 382 8.98 -3.19 37.14
CA ALA A 382 10.19 -3.78 36.55
C ALA A 382 9.91 -4.41 35.17
N LEU A 383 8.79 -5.16 35.03
CA LEU A 383 8.37 -5.73 33.76
C LEU A 383 8.02 -4.65 32.74
N ALA A 384 7.34 -3.59 33.16
CA ALA A 384 7.02 -2.46 32.29
C ALA A 384 8.28 -1.75 31.79
N ALA A 385 9.25 -1.50 32.69
CA ALA A 385 10.54 -0.91 32.33
C ALA A 385 11.29 -1.77 31.31
N ALA A 386 11.40 -3.07 31.60
CA ALA A 386 12.05 -4.01 30.67
C ALA A 386 11.33 -4.05 29.30
N GLY A 387 10.00 -4.07 29.29
CA GLY A 387 9.20 -4.02 28.08
C GLY A 387 9.37 -2.73 27.27
N LEU A 388 9.39 -1.57 27.94
CA LEU A 388 9.63 -0.27 27.30
C LEU A 388 11.05 -0.17 26.73
N LEU A 389 12.06 -0.63 27.47
CA LEU A 389 13.45 -0.65 27.01
C LEU A 389 13.61 -1.58 25.79
N LEU A 390 13.02 -2.78 25.85
CA LEU A 390 13.07 -3.74 24.73
C LEU A 390 12.37 -3.17 23.49
N LEU A 391 11.17 -2.60 23.64
CA LEU A 391 10.43 -2.00 22.55
C LEU A 391 11.22 -0.83 21.92
N SER A 392 11.80 0.04 22.76
CA SER A 392 12.63 1.14 22.31
C SER A 392 13.88 0.66 21.59
N TYR A 393 14.53 -0.38 22.07
CA TYR A 393 15.69 -0.99 21.43
C TYR A 393 15.32 -1.59 20.06
N VAL A 394 14.22 -2.33 19.97
CA VAL A 394 13.75 -2.91 18.71
C VAL A 394 13.49 -1.82 17.68
N LEU A 395 12.76 -0.76 18.07
CA LEU A 395 12.43 0.35 17.18
C LEU A 395 13.69 1.12 16.75
N PHE A 396 14.58 1.43 17.68
CA PHE A 396 15.84 2.09 17.37
C PHE A 396 16.70 1.26 16.41
N SER A 397 16.85 -0.04 16.67
CA SER A 397 17.62 -0.95 15.82
C SER A 397 17.01 -1.07 14.42
N GLN A 398 15.67 -1.07 14.33
CA GLN A 398 14.96 -1.08 13.05
C GLN A 398 15.16 0.24 12.30
N PHE A 399 15.01 1.38 12.96
CA PHE A 399 15.27 2.69 12.34
C PHE A 399 16.71 2.83 11.85
N GLN A 400 17.69 2.44 12.68
CA GLN A 400 19.09 2.47 12.28
C GLN A 400 19.32 1.66 11.00
N TYR A 401 18.74 0.46 10.95
CA TYR A 401 18.84 -0.40 9.77
C TYR A 401 18.18 0.23 8.55
N GLN A 402 16.94 0.71 8.70
CA GLN A 402 16.17 1.32 7.62
C GLN A 402 16.87 2.55 7.06
N ILE A 403 17.26 3.49 7.91
CA ILE A 403 17.94 4.72 7.49
C ILE A 403 19.24 4.40 6.75
N SER A 404 20.06 3.49 7.28
CA SER A 404 21.32 3.09 6.62
C SER A 404 21.07 2.53 5.21
N LYS A 405 20.07 1.66 5.05
CA LYS A 405 19.75 1.06 3.76
C LYS A 405 19.06 2.03 2.81
N SER A 406 18.11 2.82 3.30
CA SER A 406 17.39 3.81 2.52
C SER A 406 18.28 4.95 2.02
N LEU A 407 19.25 5.39 2.83
CA LEU A 407 20.25 6.33 2.37
C LEU A 407 21.14 5.74 1.29
N ALA A 408 21.54 4.48 1.41
CA ALA A 408 22.32 3.81 0.38
C ALA A 408 21.53 3.70 -0.95
N GLU A 409 20.23 3.34 -0.88
CA GLU A 409 19.35 3.33 -2.06
C GLU A 409 19.22 4.74 -2.66
N TYR A 410 18.94 5.74 -1.82
CA TYR A 410 18.80 7.14 -2.25
C TYR A 410 20.05 7.63 -2.99
N TRP A 411 21.25 7.39 -2.42
CA TRP A 411 22.50 7.79 -3.03
C TRP A 411 22.86 6.99 -4.28
N ALA A 412 22.47 5.71 -4.35
CA ALA A 412 22.66 4.91 -5.55
C ALA A 412 21.91 5.50 -6.75
N TYR A 413 20.65 5.94 -6.52
CA TYR A 413 19.85 6.59 -7.57
C TYR A 413 20.22 8.06 -7.84
N PHE A 414 20.81 8.74 -6.87
CA PHE A 414 21.27 10.12 -7.05
C PHE A 414 22.53 10.19 -7.92
N ASN A 415 23.39 9.18 -7.86
CA ASN A 415 24.66 9.11 -8.57
C ASN A 415 24.60 8.28 -9.88
N ALA A 416 23.44 7.69 -10.19
CA ALA A 416 23.22 6.94 -11.43
C ALA A 416 22.84 7.87 -12.58
#